data_7090e655011c9c9c8fa16b962ee4b14a
#
_entry.id   7090e655011c9c9c8fa16b962ee4b14a
#
_cell.length_a   1.000
_cell.length_b   1.000
_cell.length_c   1.000
_cell.angle_alpha   90.00
_cell.angle_beta   90.00
_cell.angle_gamma   90.00
#
_symmetry.space_group_name_H-M   'P 1'
#
loop_
_entity.id
_entity.type
_entity.pdbx_description
1 polymer ?
#
loop_
_entity_poly.entity_id
_entity_poly.type
_entity_poly.pdbx_seq_one_letter_code
_entity_poly.pdbx_strand_id
1 'polypeptide(L)'
;IYLYFNDDGMYLKSWDFSSGGAAYRTIIDKIYYLRWGQPGDNLYIMAGALPSVTLGQGILVNNYANIMEYPQVRQIGLNIKAKVAGVGIELVHSNFKVVSPGVLGVRGSYEVLPKISIGASFVTDLNQLAGMSDTDGDDYPDYYDYYPDDSDKWDDSLKYRNDYIAIVGLAFNEAKFQTWYQDSEYYNDYNPSTAEPNSISGFALDVTYTLTQKITLYSQFGKLIGKIETSPDGDDDPGWGLVPIGARAKLGPIDLLAEYRLGSRKFLFNYWDRSYDLNRVVVSSDTILTRESQLYHYGKLNGLYVNANITMMNLFNFGMGYQNMQGEIWNENEQEYKSGESNQTFLATIGINPSLIPKVGKAEAFYQQSNVPDPFEFAPSASTIWGYNVGVELSSGVMLVYQARTTYISDLDNPGEYLPVKSLQIETQFVF
;
A
#
# COMPACT_ATOMS: atom_id res chain seq x y z
N ILE A 1 9.00 -20.41 -8.50
CA ILE A 1 10.35 -20.93 -8.81
C ILE A 1 10.86 -20.09 -9.95
N TYR A 2 11.93 -19.32 -9.70
CA TYR A 2 12.60 -18.57 -10.77
C TYR A 2 13.76 -19.40 -11.29
N LEU A 3 13.78 -19.60 -12.60
CA LEU A 3 14.87 -20.24 -13.32
C LEU A 3 15.68 -19.13 -13.97
N TYR A 4 16.94 -19.02 -13.62
CA TYR A 4 17.88 -18.11 -14.26
C TYR A 4 18.74 -18.90 -15.23
N PHE A 5 19.01 -18.30 -16.38
CA PHE A 5 19.87 -18.85 -17.41
C PHE A 5 21.01 -17.86 -17.64
N ASN A 6 22.22 -18.30 -17.51
CA ASN A 6 23.42 -17.58 -17.91
C ASN A 6 24.34 -18.49 -18.73
N ASP A 7 25.51 -18.01 -19.12
CA ASP A 7 26.49 -18.75 -19.91
C ASP A 7 27.00 -20.01 -19.19
N ASP A 8 26.88 -20.09 -17.87
CA ASP A 8 27.25 -21.24 -17.04
C ASP A 8 26.13 -22.28 -16.90
N GLY A 9 24.93 -21.98 -17.43
CA GLY A 9 23.80 -22.90 -17.43
C GLY A 9 22.57 -22.37 -16.67
N MET A 10 21.70 -23.32 -16.28
CA MET A 10 20.49 -23.04 -15.52
C MET A 10 20.74 -23.16 -14.03
N TYR A 11 20.39 -22.14 -13.24
CA TYR A 11 20.48 -22.19 -11.78
C TYR A 11 19.22 -21.64 -11.09
N LEU A 12 19.04 -22.09 -9.84
CA LEU A 12 17.91 -21.72 -8.99
C LEU A 12 18.38 -20.70 -7.95
N LYS A 13 18.41 -19.40 -8.28
CA LYS A 13 18.77 -18.33 -7.33
C LYS A 13 17.76 -18.24 -6.15
N SER A 14 16.57 -18.81 -6.33
CA SER A 14 15.48 -18.73 -5.33
C SER A 14 15.53 -19.79 -4.22
N TRP A 15 16.59 -20.61 -4.13
CA TRP A 15 16.78 -21.64 -3.12
C TRP A 15 18.15 -21.47 -2.47
N ASP A 16 18.18 -20.68 -1.41
CA ASP A 16 19.39 -20.44 -0.62
C ASP A 16 19.29 -21.09 0.76
N PHE A 17 20.15 -22.04 1.05
CA PHE A 17 20.29 -22.73 2.33
C PHE A 17 21.69 -22.56 2.93
N SER A 18 22.42 -21.52 2.52
CA SER A 18 23.79 -21.24 2.96
C SER A 18 23.88 -20.89 4.46
N SER A 19 22.77 -20.37 5.02
CA SER A 19 22.64 -20.05 6.44
C SER A 19 21.25 -20.36 6.96
N GLY A 20 21.07 -20.41 8.29
CA GLY A 20 19.76 -20.60 8.89
C GLY A 20 18.77 -19.46 8.53
N GLY A 21 19.27 -18.24 8.42
CA GLY A 21 18.47 -17.08 7.99
C GLY A 21 18.08 -17.15 6.52
N ALA A 22 19.00 -17.55 5.63
CA ALA A 22 18.74 -17.76 4.22
C ALA A 22 17.72 -18.89 4.00
N ALA A 23 17.88 -20.01 4.71
CA ALA A 23 16.92 -21.13 4.67
C ALA A 23 15.52 -20.70 5.12
N TYR A 24 15.43 -19.94 6.21
CA TYR A 24 14.14 -19.40 6.70
C TYR A 24 13.47 -18.50 5.65
N ARG A 25 14.20 -17.53 5.08
CA ARG A 25 13.68 -16.65 4.01
C ARG A 25 13.24 -17.47 2.80
N THR A 26 14.07 -18.42 2.36
CA THR A 26 13.77 -19.30 1.23
C THR A 26 12.46 -20.06 1.42
N ILE A 27 12.23 -20.67 2.60
CA ILE A 27 11.00 -21.43 2.88
C ILE A 27 9.78 -20.50 2.93
N ILE A 28 9.89 -19.36 3.65
CA ILE A 28 8.79 -18.41 3.79
C ILE A 28 8.40 -17.83 2.43
N ASP A 29 9.36 -17.55 1.55
CA ASP A 29 9.10 -17.04 0.21
C ASP A 29 8.35 -18.02 -0.72
N LYS A 30 8.25 -19.29 -0.35
CA LYS A 30 7.44 -20.27 -1.13
C LYS A 30 6.01 -20.38 -0.65
N ILE A 31 5.68 -19.82 0.53
CA ILE A 31 4.33 -19.83 1.07
C ILE A 31 3.63 -18.55 0.65
N TYR A 32 2.66 -18.64 -0.25
CA TYR A 32 1.89 -17.45 -0.66
C TYR A 32 1.05 -16.91 0.48
N TYR A 33 0.26 -17.77 1.13
CA TYR A 33 -0.39 -17.48 2.41
C TYR A 33 -0.76 -18.74 3.17
N LEU A 34 -0.93 -18.58 4.47
CA LEU A 34 -1.57 -19.55 5.37
C LEU A 34 -2.80 -18.89 5.97
N ARG A 35 -3.92 -19.59 5.98
CA ARG A 35 -5.17 -19.07 6.55
C ARG A 35 -5.80 -20.09 7.51
N TRP A 36 -6.20 -19.59 8.66
CA TRP A 36 -7.00 -20.29 9.65
C TRP A 36 -8.33 -19.57 9.85
N GLY A 37 -9.44 -20.29 9.76
CA GLY A 37 -10.80 -19.73 9.85
C GLY A 37 -11.23 -18.97 8.59
N GLN A 38 -12.46 -18.46 8.65
CA GLN A 38 -13.07 -17.60 7.64
C GLN A 38 -13.25 -16.19 8.19
N PRO A 39 -13.26 -15.14 7.34
CA PRO A 39 -13.66 -13.81 7.77
C PRO A 39 -15.04 -13.84 8.45
N GLY A 40 -15.10 -13.41 9.71
CA GLY A 40 -16.32 -13.46 10.53
C GLY A 40 -16.35 -14.55 11.60
N ASP A 41 -15.46 -15.52 11.56
CA ASP A 41 -15.29 -16.50 12.63
C ASP A 41 -14.76 -15.84 13.93
N ASN A 42 -14.91 -16.54 15.05
CA ASN A 42 -14.38 -16.07 16.33
C ASN A 42 -12.85 -15.97 16.35
N LEU A 43 -12.17 -16.71 15.49
CA LEU A 43 -10.74 -16.62 15.26
C LEU A 43 -10.46 -16.74 13.76
N TYR A 44 -9.88 -15.69 13.20
CA TYR A 44 -9.38 -15.66 11.84
C TYR A 44 -7.91 -15.23 11.87
N ILE A 45 -7.05 -15.99 11.19
CA ILE A 45 -5.63 -15.70 11.03
C ILE A 45 -5.26 -15.86 9.57
N MET A 46 -4.60 -14.89 8.99
CA MET A 46 -4.02 -14.97 7.66
C MET A 46 -2.58 -14.45 7.70
N ALA A 47 -1.63 -15.29 7.30
CA ALA A 47 -0.21 -14.96 7.23
C ALA A 47 0.30 -15.11 5.80
N GLY A 48 1.13 -14.19 5.31
CA GLY A 48 1.66 -14.13 3.94
C GLY A 48 1.06 -12.99 3.13
N ALA A 49 0.56 -13.28 1.94
CA ALA A 49 -0.14 -12.31 1.09
C ALA A 49 -1.46 -11.88 1.72
N LEU A 50 -1.63 -10.57 1.89
CA LEU A 50 -2.84 -9.94 2.43
C LEU A 50 -3.56 -9.20 1.29
N PRO A 51 -4.53 -9.81 0.62
CA PRO A 51 -5.16 -9.22 -0.56
C PRO A 51 -6.14 -8.09 -0.23
N SER A 52 -6.64 -8.06 1.01
CA SER A 52 -7.56 -7.02 1.49
C SER A 52 -7.63 -7.06 3.01
N VAL A 53 -7.28 -5.96 3.65
CA VAL A 53 -7.39 -5.77 5.10
C VAL A 53 -8.15 -4.48 5.39
N THR A 54 -9.14 -4.56 6.26
CA THR A 54 -9.87 -3.40 6.78
C THR A 54 -9.88 -3.50 8.31
N LEU A 55 -9.48 -2.43 9.00
CA LEU A 55 -9.58 -2.31 10.46
C LEU A 55 -10.83 -1.52 10.84
N GLY A 56 -11.63 -2.11 11.72
CA GLY A 56 -12.87 -1.51 12.18
C GLY A 56 -13.84 -1.22 11.05
N GLN A 57 -14.30 0.02 10.95
CA GLN A 57 -15.19 0.47 9.90
C GLN A 57 -14.46 1.06 8.68
N GLY A 58 -13.12 1.19 8.73
CA GLY A 58 -12.29 1.50 7.56
C GLY A 58 -11.91 2.97 7.40
N ILE A 59 -12.10 3.84 8.39
CA ILE A 59 -11.75 5.27 8.23
C ILE A 59 -10.26 5.50 7.95
N LEU A 60 -9.37 4.70 8.55
CA LEU A 60 -7.92 4.77 8.36
C LEU A 60 -7.41 3.66 7.44
N VAL A 61 -7.71 2.40 7.73
CA VAL A 61 -7.28 1.23 6.95
C VAL A 61 -8.49 0.61 6.28
N ASN A 62 -8.55 0.68 4.96
CA ASN A 62 -9.65 0.12 4.19
C ASN A 62 -9.15 -0.53 2.91
N ASN A 63 -9.43 -1.82 2.77
CA ASN A 63 -9.03 -2.60 1.60
C ASN A 63 -7.52 -2.56 1.33
N TYR A 64 -6.70 -2.38 2.36
CA TYR A 64 -5.24 -2.42 2.23
C TYR A 64 -4.78 -3.79 1.70
N ALA A 65 -3.79 -3.78 0.83
CA ALA A 65 -3.22 -5.00 0.24
C ALA A 65 -1.69 -4.91 0.16
N ASN A 66 -0.98 -5.85 0.78
CA ASN A 66 0.47 -5.94 0.72
C ASN A 66 1.00 -6.70 -0.52
N ILE A 67 0.18 -6.83 -1.54
CA ILE A 67 0.51 -7.58 -2.76
C ILE A 67 0.58 -6.68 -4.00
N MET A 68 0.57 -5.38 -3.80
CA MET A 68 0.48 -4.45 -4.94
C MET A 68 1.80 -4.32 -5.71
N GLU A 69 2.93 -4.52 -5.06
CA GLU A 69 4.27 -4.55 -5.66
C GLU A 69 4.71 -5.95 -6.08
N TYR A 70 3.92 -6.97 -5.76
CA TYR A 70 4.19 -8.34 -6.16
C TYR A 70 4.14 -8.48 -7.69
N PRO A 71 5.09 -9.12 -8.39
CA PRO A 71 6.12 -10.03 -7.85
C PRO A 71 7.46 -9.40 -7.50
N GLN A 72 7.69 -8.13 -7.86
CA GLN A 72 8.96 -7.46 -7.66
C GLN A 72 9.30 -7.45 -6.17
N VAL A 73 8.36 -7.00 -5.35
CA VAL A 73 8.48 -7.02 -3.89
C VAL A 73 7.49 -8.04 -3.32
N ARG A 74 7.99 -9.05 -2.63
CA ARG A 74 7.17 -10.04 -1.94
C ARG A 74 7.12 -9.74 -0.46
N GLN A 75 5.98 -9.26 0.00
CA GLN A 75 5.72 -8.99 1.39
C GLN A 75 5.07 -10.19 2.09
N ILE A 76 5.39 -10.38 3.36
CA ILE A 76 4.83 -11.44 4.20
C ILE A 76 4.19 -10.78 5.42
N GLY A 77 2.88 -10.64 5.36
CA GLY A 77 2.12 -9.96 6.40
C GLY A 77 1.37 -10.92 7.33
N LEU A 78 0.66 -10.33 8.28
CA LEU A 78 -0.22 -11.02 9.22
C LEU A 78 -1.49 -10.20 9.42
N ASN A 79 -2.63 -10.87 9.34
CA ASN A 79 -3.92 -10.32 9.72
C ASN A 79 -4.60 -11.29 10.71
N ILE A 80 -4.87 -10.81 11.92
CA ILE A 80 -5.54 -11.57 12.97
C ILE A 80 -6.84 -10.85 13.33
N LYS A 81 -7.93 -11.60 13.43
CA LYS A 81 -9.19 -11.15 14.01
C LYS A 81 -9.65 -12.17 15.02
N ALA A 82 -9.87 -11.75 16.26
CA ALA A 82 -10.34 -12.62 17.34
C ALA A 82 -11.51 -11.98 18.06
N LYS A 83 -12.52 -12.78 18.41
CA LYS A 83 -13.67 -12.33 19.18
C LYS A 83 -13.99 -13.33 20.28
N VAL A 84 -13.93 -12.88 21.53
CA VAL A 84 -14.20 -13.72 22.71
C VAL A 84 -15.00 -12.92 23.73
N ALA A 85 -16.13 -13.43 24.16
CA ALA A 85 -16.97 -12.84 25.22
C ALA A 85 -17.28 -11.33 25.02
N GLY A 86 -17.60 -10.92 23.79
CA GLY A 86 -17.91 -9.53 23.47
C GLY A 86 -16.71 -8.62 23.27
N VAL A 87 -15.48 -9.10 23.51
CA VAL A 87 -14.23 -8.41 23.20
C VAL A 87 -13.76 -8.83 21.81
N GLY A 88 -13.50 -7.88 20.92
CA GLY A 88 -12.87 -8.10 19.61
C GLY A 88 -11.46 -7.52 19.60
N ILE A 89 -10.53 -8.24 18.97
CA ILE A 89 -9.16 -7.79 18.73
C ILE A 89 -8.87 -8.01 17.25
N GLU A 90 -8.34 -6.98 16.59
CA GLU A 90 -7.83 -7.06 15.22
C GLU A 90 -6.38 -6.58 15.21
N LEU A 91 -5.54 -7.26 14.45
CA LEU A 91 -4.14 -6.90 14.26
C LEU A 91 -3.77 -7.04 12.78
N VAL A 92 -3.04 -6.09 12.26
CA VAL A 92 -2.39 -6.15 10.95
C VAL A 92 -0.92 -5.80 11.07
N HIS A 93 -0.09 -6.55 10.39
CA HIS A 93 1.32 -6.29 10.15
C HIS A 93 1.60 -6.58 8.68
N SER A 94 2.03 -5.59 7.90
CA SER A 94 2.10 -5.73 6.45
C SER A 94 3.26 -6.59 5.96
N ASN A 95 4.42 -6.54 6.64
CA ASN A 95 5.61 -7.24 6.16
C ASN A 95 6.61 -7.58 7.28
N PHE A 96 6.78 -8.87 7.58
CA PHE A 96 7.76 -9.37 8.56
C PHE A 96 9.21 -9.41 8.05
N LYS A 97 9.46 -9.12 6.78
CA LYS A 97 10.80 -9.18 6.20
C LYS A 97 11.62 -7.93 6.50
N VAL A 98 10.97 -6.84 6.87
CA VAL A 98 11.58 -5.54 7.11
C VAL A 98 11.26 -5.01 8.51
N VAL A 99 12.13 -4.17 9.04
CA VAL A 99 11.97 -3.57 10.37
C VAL A 99 10.83 -2.54 10.37
N SER A 100 10.68 -1.81 9.27
CA SER A 100 9.64 -0.78 9.10
C SER A 100 8.61 -1.22 8.06
N PRO A 101 7.62 -2.04 8.45
CA PRO A 101 6.55 -2.43 7.54
C PRO A 101 5.68 -1.20 7.20
N GLY A 102 5.06 -1.22 6.01
CA GLY A 102 4.19 -0.12 5.57
C GLY A 102 2.95 0.08 6.45
N VAL A 103 2.42 -1.00 7.03
CA VAL A 103 1.26 -0.92 7.91
C VAL A 103 1.46 -1.82 9.13
N LEU A 104 1.40 -1.20 10.29
CA LEU A 104 1.28 -1.88 11.58
C LEU A 104 0.04 -1.33 12.28
N GLY A 105 -0.96 -2.16 12.56
CA GLY A 105 -2.22 -1.70 13.14
C GLY A 105 -2.79 -2.67 14.16
N VAL A 106 -3.44 -2.10 15.17
CA VAL A 106 -4.17 -2.82 16.19
C VAL A 106 -5.52 -2.18 16.44
N ARG A 107 -6.53 -3.00 16.69
CA ARG A 107 -7.88 -2.54 17.09
C ARG A 107 -8.40 -3.40 18.22
N GLY A 108 -8.96 -2.73 19.22
CA GLY A 108 -9.80 -3.32 20.25
C GLY A 108 -11.25 -2.90 20.08
N SER A 109 -12.19 -3.81 20.32
CA SER A 109 -13.62 -3.49 20.36
C SER A 109 -14.32 -4.21 21.49
N TYR A 110 -15.42 -3.63 21.99
CA TYR A 110 -16.19 -4.19 23.07
C TYR A 110 -17.70 -3.94 22.89
N GLU A 111 -18.51 -4.97 23.12
CA GLU A 111 -19.96 -4.87 23.11
C GLU A 111 -20.44 -4.34 24.48
N VAL A 112 -20.68 -3.03 24.57
CA VAL A 112 -21.05 -2.34 25.81
C VAL A 112 -22.50 -2.55 26.21
N LEU A 113 -23.38 -2.77 25.22
CA LEU A 113 -24.80 -3.08 25.37
C LEU A 113 -25.18 -4.07 24.24
N PRO A 114 -26.27 -4.85 24.42
CA PRO A 114 -26.79 -5.67 23.33
C PRO A 114 -26.96 -4.82 22.06
N LYS A 115 -26.32 -5.24 20.97
CA LYS A 115 -26.30 -4.55 19.65
C LYS A 115 -25.47 -3.27 19.56
N ILE A 116 -24.85 -2.80 20.65
CA ILE A 116 -23.98 -1.61 20.61
C ILE A 116 -22.56 -2.01 20.96
N SER A 117 -21.64 -1.76 20.05
CA SER A 117 -20.22 -1.94 20.28
C SER A 117 -19.46 -0.63 20.04
N ILE A 118 -18.37 -0.47 20.79
CA ILE A 118 -17.40 0.61 20.62
C ILE A 118 -16.09 0.00 20.20
N GLY A 119 -15.29 0.74 19.45
CA GLY A 119 -13.98 0.30 19.00
C GLY A 119 -12.97 1.45 19.00
N ALA A 120 -11.72 1.08 19.20
CA ALA A 120 -10.58 1.97 19.06
C ALA A 120 -9.48 1.30 18.26
N SER A 121 -8.89 2.02 17.34
CA SER A 121 -7.80 1.54 16.47
C SER A 121 -6.61 2.47 16.57
N PHE A 122 -5.41 1.90 16.46
CA PHE A 122 -4.17 2.62 16.23
C PHE A 122 -3.43 1.98 15.06
N VAL A 123 -2.91 2.80 14.16
CA VAL A 123 -2.18 2.36 12.97
C VAL A 123 -0.96 3.24 12.80
N THR A 124 0.15 2.67 12.35
CA THR A 124 1.37 3.41 12.05
C THR A 124 2.12 2.81 10.88
N ASP A 125 2.76 3.66 10.10
CA ASP A 125 3.96 3.35 9.33
C ASP A 125 5.13 4.01 10.03
N LEU A 126 6.10 3.22 10.43
CA LEU A 126 7.25 3.68 11.21
C LEU A 126 8.26 4.46 10.37
N ASN A 127 8.30 4.20 9.06
CA ASN A 127 9.18 4.91 8.14
C ASN A 127 8.68 4.74 6.70
N GLN A 128 8.04 5.76 6.14
CA GLN A 128 7.54 5.72 4.76
C GLN A 128 8.69 5.60 3.74
N LEU A 129 9.87 6.16 4.04
CA LEU A 129 11.05 6.08 3.17
C LEU A 129 11.55 4.64 2.96
N ALA A 130 11.24 3.73 3.89
CA ALA A 130 11.51 2.30 3.71
C ALA A 130 10.70 1.63 2.58
N GLY A 131 9.87 2.38 1.87
CA GLY A 131 9.19 1.96 0.64
C GLY A 131 9.97 2.30 -0.63
N MET A 132 11.12 2.97 -0.56
CA MET A 132 11.98 3.18 -1.73
C MET A 132 12.50 1.84 -2.25
N SER A 133 12.68 1.76 -3.57
CA SER A 133 13.28 0.58 -4.19
C SER A 133 14.73 0.42 -3.75
N ASP A 134 15.13 -0.81 -3.51
CA ASP A 134 16.49 -1.25 -3.23
C ASP A 134 16.65 -2.58 -3.98
N THR A 135 17.23 -2.50 -5.19
CA THR A 135 17.18 -3.59 -6.16
C THR A 135 18.12 -4.73 -5.81
N ASP A 136 19.28 -4.45 -5.25
CA ASP A 136 20.28 -5.46 -4.89
C ASP A 136 20.25 -5.86 -3.40
N GLY A 137 19.56 -5.08 -2.56
CA GLY A 137 19.27 -5.41 -1.17
C GLY A 137 20.42 -5.13 -0.21
N ASP A 138 21.21 -4.10 -0.47
CA ASP A 138 22.36 -3.70 0.35
C ASP A 138 22.02 -2.67 1.43
N ASP A 139 20.73 -2.30 1.57
CA ASP A 139 20.16 -1.28 2.45
C ASP A 139 20.34 0.17 1.95
N TYR A 140 20.95 0.38 0.78
CA TYR A 140 20.96 1.67 0.09
C TYR A 140 19.87 1.70 -0.98
N PRO A 141 18.84 2.52 -0.86
CA PRO A 141 17.83 2.64 -1.90
C PRO A 141 18.41 3.09 -3.24
N ASP A 142 17.87 2.57 -4.34
CA ASP A 142 18.30 2.87 -5.72
C ASP A 142 18.50 4.37 -6.00
N TYR A 143 17.76 5.24 -5.30
CA TYR A 143 17.88 6.69 -5.40
C TYR A 143 19.22 7.22 -4.85
N TYR A 144 19.76 6.57 -3.84
CA TYR A 144 21.02 6.95 -3.18
C TYR A 144 22.18 6.05 -3.60
N ASP A 145 21.92 5.07 -4.46
CA ASP A 145 22.88 4.08 -4.89
C ASP A 145 23.32 4.32 -6.33
N TYR A 146 24.64 4.44 -6.54
CA TYR A 146 25.23 4.56 -7.86
C TYR A 146 25.37 3.22 -8.61
N TYR A 147 25.19 2.10 -7.90
CA TYR A 147 25.32 0.75 -8.42
C TYR A 147 24.12 -0.14 -8.03
N PRO A 148 22.89 0.21 -8.40
CA PRO A 148 21.68 -0.43 -7.89
C PRO A 148 21.55 -1.94 -8.17
N ASP A 149 22.48 -2.54 -8.89
CA ASP A 149 22.53 -3.97 -9.22
C ASP A 149 23.75 -4.67 -8.59
N ASP A 150 24.57 -4.01 -7.74
CA ASP A 150 25.83 -4.53 -7.18
C ASP A 150 25.93 -4.29 -5.67
N SER A 151 25.38 -5.21 -4.89
CA SER A 151 25.28 -5.15 -3.42
C SER A 151 26.61 -5.03 -2.65
N ASP A 152 27.73 -5.01 -3.34
CA ASP A 152 29.04 -4.75 -2.75
C ASP A 152 29.47 -3.28 -2.90
N LYS A 153 28.67 -2.44 -3.58
CA LYS A 153 29.00 -1.06 -3.93
C LYS A 153 27.75 -0.18 -3.97
N TRP A 154 27.81 0.92 -3.28
CA TRP A 154 26.72 1.92 -3.24
C TRP A 154 27.21 3.33 -3.63
N ASP A 155 28.51 3.64 -3.52
CA ASP A 155 29.07 4.94 -3.82
C ASP A 155 30.02 4.94 -5.03
N ASP A 156 30.18 6.09 -5.65
CA ASP A 156 31.05 6.30 -6.82
C ASP A 156 32.45 6.83 -6.44
N SER A 157 32.83 6.66 -5.17
CA SER A 157 34.10 7.17 -4.63
C SER A 157 35.32 6.70 -5.41
N LEU A 158 35.31 5.45 -5.89
CA LEU A 158 36.40 4.89 -6.69
C LEU A 158 36.60 5.59 -8.04
N LYS A 159 35.52 5.97 -8.70
CA LYS A 159 35.58 6.74 -9.97
C LYS A 159 36.15 8.12 -9.70
N TYR A 160 35.59 8.86 -8.74
CA TYR A 160 36.08 10.19 -8.41
C TYR A 160 37.50 10.17 -7.83
N ARG A 161 37.89 9.12 -7.15
CA ARG A 161 39.28 8.91 -6.71
C ARG A 161 40.25 8.83 -7.91
N ASN A 162 39.88 8.07 -8.93
CA ASN A 162 40.69 7.97 -10.15
C ASN A 162 40.74 9.29 -10.90
N ASP A 163 39.64 10.02 -10.99
CA ASP A 163 39.58 11.33 -11.59
C ASP A 163 40.47 12.34 -10.83
N TYR A 164 40.40 12.35 -9.51
CA TYR A 164 41.25 13.17 -8.66
C TYR A 164 42.76 12.83 -8.83
N ILE A 165 43.11 11.54 -8.88
CA ILE A 165 44.48 11.09 -9.18
C ILE A 165 44.94 11.58 -10.54
N ALA A 166 44.08 11.55 -11.55
CA ALA A 166 44.42 12.06 -12.89
C ALA A 166 44.72 13.53 -12.88
N ILE A 167 44.10 14.32 -12.00
CA ILE A 167 44.32 15.76 -11.84
C ILE A 167 45.61 16.04 -11.06
N VAL A 168 45.82 15.38 -9.90
CA VAL A 168 46.91 15.72 -8.97
C VAL A 168 48.18 14.89 -9.18
N GLY A 169 48.10 13.79 -9.93
CA GLY A 169 49.22 12.92 -10.28
C GLY A 169 49.97 12.40 -9.05
N LEU A 170 51.29 12.56 -9.05
CA LEU A 170 52.17 12.10 -7.97
C LEU A 170 51.96 12.82 -6.63
N ALA A 171 51.18 13.91 -6.61
CA ALA A 171 50.79 14.62 -5.38
C ALA A 171 49.54 14.04 -4.71
N PHE A 172 49.04 12.86 -5.17
CA PHE A 172 47.90 12.21 -4.61
C PHE A 172 48.09 11.94 -3.11
N ASN A 173 47.07 12.27 -2.34
CA ASN A 173 47.00 11.99 -0.91
C ASN A 173 45.57 11.62 -0.54
N GLU A 174 45.41 10.45 0.04
CA GLU A 174 44.10 9.90 0.37
C GLU A 174 43.26 10.81 1.28
N ALA A 175 43.85 11.40 2.32
CA ALA A 175 43.15 12.30 3.22
C ALA A 175 42.67 13.57 2.52
N LYS A 176 43.45 14.11 1.57
CA LYS A 176 43.02 15.24 0.76
C LYS A 176 41.96 14.90 -0.25
N PHE A 177 42.01 13.68 -0.82
CA PHE A 177 40.95 13.18 -1.67
C PHE A 177 39.64 13.04 -0.87
N GLN A 178 39.66 12.42 0.30
CA GLN A 178 38.47 12.26 1.13
C GLN A 178 37.84 13.61 1.49
N THR A 179 38.66 14.62 1.86
CA THR A 179 38.14 15.97 2.12
C THR A 179 37.52 16.59 0.87
N TRP A 180 38.22 16.48 -0.27
CA TRP A 180 37.72 17.01 -1.53
C TRP A 180 36.41 16.30 -1.96
N TYR A 181 36.33 14.97 -1.81
CA TYR A 181 35.16 14.18 -2.16
C TYR A 181 33.96 14.53 -1.28
N GLN A 182 34.16 14.63 0.03
CA GLN A 182 33.13 15.02 0.99
C GLN A 182 32.60 16.46 0.77
N ASP A 183 33.45 17.36 0.30
CA ASP A 183 33.04 18.73 -0.02
C ASP A 183 32.48 18.88 -1.45
N SER A 184 32.44 17.81 -2.24
CA SER A 184 31.97 17.82 -3.62
C SER A 184 30.46 17.61 -3.72
N GLU A 185 29.87 18.07 -4.83
CA GLU A 185 28.47 17.81 -5.20
C GLU A 185 28.18 16.32 -5.50
N TYR A 186 29.22 15.50 -5.60
CA TYR A 186 29.15 14.06 -5.88
C TYR A 186 29.09 13.21 -4.61
N TYR A 187 29.30 13.82 -3.44
CA TYR A 187 29.30 13.09 -2.19
C TYR A 187 27.88 12.68 -1.80
N ASN A 188 27.67 11.39 -1.69
CA ASN A 188 26.44 10.85 -1.14
C ASN A 188 26.59 10.69 0.38
N ASP A 189 25.90 11.51 1.15
CA ASP A 189 25.89 11.51 2.61
C ASP A 189 24.81 10.62 3.23
N TYR A 190 24.02 9.95 2.39
CA TYR A 190 23.01 9.03 2.88
C TYR A 190 23.65 7.89 3.66
N ASN A 191 23.13 7.65 4.85
CA ASN A 191 23.54 6.54 5.70
C ASN A 191 22.28 5.86 6.28
N PRO A 192 21.95 4.64 5.85
CA PRO A 192 20.74 3.96 6.26
C PRO A 192 20.64 3.77 7.78
N SER A 193 21.79 3.70 8.49
CA SER A 193 21.83 3.55 9.94
C SER A 193 21.50 4.82 10.72
N THR A 194 21.59 6.00 10.10
CA THR A 194 21.38 7.31 10.74
C THR A 194 20.32 8.15 10.07
N ALA A 195 19.77 7.69 8.94
CA ALA A 195 18.71 8.38 8.23
C ALA A 195 17.47 8.54 9.13
N GLU A 196 16.96 9.76 9.22
CA GLU A 196 15.78 10.06 10.04
C GLU A 196 14.54 9.40 9.41
N PRO A 197 13.77 8.62 10.20
CA PRO A 197 12.59 7.95 9.68
C PRO A 197 11.44 8.95 9.48
N ASN A 198 10.80 8.92 8.33
CA ASN A 198 9.54 9.63 8.10
C ASN A 198 8.37 8.73 8.53
N SER A 199 7.80 8.99 9.69
CA SER A 199 6.74 8.17 10.29
C SER A 199 5.39 8.87 10.27
N ILE A 200 4.33 8.10 10.02
CA ILE A 200 2.96 8.55 10.16
C ILE A 200 2.14 7.55 10.95
N SER A 201 1.32 8.06 11.84
CA SER A 201 0.40 7.27 12.66
C SER A 201 -1.03 7.76 12.50
N GLY A 202 -1.98 7.01 13.02
CA GLY A 202 -3.36 7.42 13.13
C GLY A 202 -4.08 6.67 14.23
N PHE A 203 -5.05 7.33 14.85
CA PHE A 203 -5.98 6.65 15.72
C PHE A 203 -7.41 6.84 15.23
N ALA A 204 -8.26 5.85 15.49
CA ALA A 204 -9.67 5.94 15.18
C ALA A 204 -10.54 5.41 16.32
N LEU A 205 -11.72 6.00 16.46
CA LEU A 205 -12.78 5.58 17.37
C LEU A 205 -14.03 5.29 16.57
N ASP A 206 -14.77 4.27 16.93
CA ASP A 206 -16.05 3.96 16.30
C ASP A 206 -17.10 3.48 17.31
N VAL A 207 -18.36 3.74 16.95
CA VAL A 207 -19.53 3.19 17.61
C VAL A 207 -20.38 2.51 16.57
N THR A 208 -20.79 1.28 16.82
CA THR A 208 -21.58 0.46 15.92
C THR A 208 -22.88 0.05 16.60
N TYR A 209 -24.01 0.19 15.88
CA TYR A 209 -25.33 -0.26 16.30
C TYR A 209 -25.90 -1.28 15.30
N THR A 210 -26.08 -2.51 15.74
CA THR A 210 -26.70 -3.58 14.96
C THR A 210 -28.23 -3.44 15.01
N LEU A 211 -28.78 -2.69 14.08
CA LEU A 211 -30.23 -2.45 13.99
C LEU A 211 -30.99 -3.75 13.78
N THR A 212 -30.56 -4.54 12.79
CA THR A 212 -31.09 -5.90 12.51
C THR A 212 -29.93 -6.81 12.15
N GLN A 213 -30.19 -8.10 11.95
CA GLN A 213 -29.16 -9.05 11.45
C GLN A 213 -28.60 -8.68 10.05
N LYS A 214 -29.29 -7.79 9.34
CA LYS A 214 -28.94 -7.37 7.98
C LYS A 214 -28.47 -5.92 7.87
N ILE A 215 -28.71 -5.10 8.88
CA ILE A 215 -28.44 -3.65 8.85
C ILE A 215 -27.66 -3.27 10.10
N THR A 216 -26.52 -2.63 9.87
CA THR A 216 -25.66 -2.05 10.90
C THR A 216 -25.47 -0.58 10.60
N LEU A 217 -25.71 0.26 11.61
CA LEU A 217 -25.38 1.68 11.57
C LEU A 217 -24.11 1.92 12.38
N TYR A 218 -23.32 2.92 12.00
CA TYR A 218 -22.13 3.26 12.74
C TYR A 218 -21.77 4.74 12.59
N SER A 219 -20.93 5.20 13.49
CA SER A 219 -20.20 6.46 13.41
C SER A 219 -18.73 6.18 13.67
N GLN A 220 -17.84 6.94 13.02
CA GLN A 220 -16.40 6.80 13.26
C GLN A 220 -15.68 8.14 13.14
N PHE A 221 -14.64 8.29 13.94
CA PHE A 221 -13.73 9.42 13.93
C PHE A 221 -12.31 8.90 13.73
N GLY A 222 -11.51 9.60 12.95
CA GLY A 222 -10.09 9.30 12.75
C GLY A 222 -9.25 10.56 12.75
N LYS A 223 -8.03 10.48 13.27
CA LYS A 223 -7.02 11.54 13.26
C LYS A 223 -5.71 10.95 12.79
N LEU A 224 -5.08 11.58 11.81
CA LEU A 224 -3.69 11.29 11.44
C LEU A 224 -2.75 12.05 12.40
N ILE A 225 -1.58 11.48 12.66
CA ILE A 225 -0.56 11.99 13.59
C ILE A 225 0.79 11.83 12.90
N GLY A 226 1.50 12.90 12.73
CA GLY A 226 2.80 12.97 12.05
C GLY A 226 3.18 14.44 11.91
N LYS A 227 4.12 14.71 11.03
CA LYS A 227 4.57 16.06 10.73
C LYS A 227 4.76 16.21 9.23
N ILE A 228 3.96 17.05 8.59
CA ILE A 228 4.07 17.36 7.16
C ILE A 228 5.21 18.36 6.97
N GLU A 229 6.43 17.87 6.79
CA GLU A 229 7.66 18.67 6.81
C GLU A 229 7.69 19.78 5.76
N THR A 230 7.04 19.58 4.62
CA THR A 230 7.04 20.51 3.47
C THR A 230 5.70 21.19 3.26
N SER A 231 4.89 21.36 4.32
CA SER A 231 3.56 21.96 4.20
C SER A 231 3.66 23.44 3.80
N PRO A 232 3.18 23.84 2.61
CA PRO A 232 3.38 25.18 2.08
C PRO A 232 2.55 26.26 2.81
N ASP A 233 1.51 25.88 3.57
CA ASP A 233 0.70 26.80 4.37
C ASP A 233 1.28 27.07 5.78
N GLY A 234 2.43 26.47 6.10
CA GLY A 234 3.14 26.64 7.37
C GLY A 234 2.51 25.90 8.56
N ASP A 235 1.45 25.13 8.33
CA ASP A 235 0.85 24.25 9.33
C ASP A 235 1.26 22.81 8.96
N ASP A 236 2.00 22.15 9.84
CA ASP A 236 2.57 20.82 9.62
C ASP A 236 1.75 19.70 10.28
N ASP A 237 0.63 20.01 10.94
CA ASP A 237 -0.23 19.03 11.59
C ASP A 237 -1.18 18.33 10.59
N PRO A 238 -1.16 16.98 10.48
CA PRO A 238 -2.15 16.23 9.73
C PRO A 238 -3.57 16.42 10.28
N GLY A 239 -4.56 16.18 9.43
CA GLY A 239 -5.95 16.43 9.72
C GLY A 239 -6.69 15.29 10.46
N TRP A 240 -8.01 15.47 10.53
CA TRP A 240 -8.97 14.50 11.08
C TRP A 240 -10.15 14.28 10.12
N GLY A 241 -10.79 13.11 10.24
CA GLY A 241 -11.99 12.75 9.52
C GLY A 241 -13.08 12.23 10.43
N LEU A 242 -14.31 12.45 10.04
CA LEU A 242 -15.51 12.01 10.74
C LEU A 242 -16.51 11.41 9.75
N VAL A 243 -17.05 10.26 10.09
CA VAL A 243 -18.27 9.70 9.52
C VAL A 243 -19.35 9.81 10.57
N PRO A 244 -20.16 10.88 10.58
CA PRO A 244 -21.22 11.05 11.57
C PRO A 244 -22.28 9.96 11.45
N ILE A 245 -22.50 9.46 10.23
CA ILE A 245 -23.40 8.36 9.96
C ILE A 245 -22.87 7.49 8.80
N GLY A 246 -22.74 6.21 9.09
CA GLY A 246 -22.48 5.14 8.12
C GLY A 246 -23.50 4.02 8.27
N ALA A 247 -23.79 3.34 7.21
CA ALA A 247 -24.71 2.19 7.18
C ALA A 247 -24.13 1.05 6.33
N ARG A 248 -24.23 -0.15 6.85
CA ARG A 248 -23.98 -1.40 6.10
C ARG A 248 -25.28 -2.20 6.04
N ALA A 249 -25.60 -2.72 4.86
CA ALA A 249 -26.79 -3.52 4.68
C ALA A 249 -26.49 -4.77 3.83
N LYS A 250 -26.89 -5.94 4.33
CA LYS A 250 -26.83 -7.21 3.60
C LYS A 250 -28.23 -7.61 3.12
N LEU A 251 -28.53 -7.33 1.86
CA LEU A 251 -29.85 -7.48 1.26
C LEU A 251 -29.85 -8.65 0.26
N GLY A 252 -29.84 -9.88 0.78
CA GLY A 252 -29.74 -11.08 -0.05
C GLY A 252 -28.37 -11.15 -0.74
N PRO A 253 -28.30 -11.08 -2.08
CA PRO A 253 -27.06 -11.13 -2.83
C PRO A 253 -26.30 -9.80 -2.85
N ILE A 254 -26.83 -8.75 -2.21
CA ILE A 254 -26.29 -7.38 -2.27
C ILE A 254 -25.76 -7.00 -0.89
N ASP A 255 -24.48 -6.62 -0.83
CA ASP A 255 -23.85 -5.98 0.32
C ASP A 255 -23.64 -4.51 -0.01
N LEU A 256 -24.25 -3.61 0.75
CA LEU A 256 -24.19 -2.16 0.58
C LEU A 256 -23.48 -1.51 1.77
N LEU A 257 -22.73 -0.47 1.48
CA LEU A 257 -22.18 0.46 2.46
C LEU A 257 -22.44 1.88 1.96
N ALA A 258 -22.88 2.77 2.84
CA ALA A 258 -23.02 4.18 2.56
C ALA A 258 -22.53 4.99 3.77
N GLU A 259 -21.75 6.04 3.51
CA GLU A 259 -21.20 6.95 4.51
C GLU A 259 -21.36 8.40 4.08
N TYR A 260 -21.71 9.26 5.01
CA TYR A 260 -21.46 10.68 4.88
C TYR A 260 -20.12 11.01 5.56
N ARG A 261 -19.21 11.65 4.87
CA ARG A 261 -17.83 11.90 5.28
C ARG A 261 -17.57 13.39 5.45
N LEU A 262 -16.88 13.76 6.53
CA LEU A 262 -16.41 15.10 6.83
C LEU A 262 -14.90 15.02 7.08
N GLY A 263 -14.09 15.69 6.29
CA GLY A 263 -12.63 15.78 6.44
C GLY A 263 -12.20 17.22 6.76
N SER A 264 -11.30 17.39 7.72
CA SER A 264 -10.55 18.63 7.87
C SER A 264 -9.48 18.73 6.77
N ARG A 265 -8.81 19.86 6.65
CA ARG A 265 -7.60 19.96 5.82
C ARG A 265 -6.58 18.90 6.25
N LYS A 266 -5.78 18.41 5.30
CA LYS A 266 -4.68 17.45 5.51
C LYS A 266 -5.14 16.11 6.09
N PHE A 267 -6.37 15.71 5.77
CA PHE A 267 -6.89 14.39 6.10
C PHE A 267 -7.31 13.64 4.85
N LEU A 268 -6.82 12.41 4.74
CA LEU A 268 -7.18 11.47 3.69
C LEU A 268 -7.93 10.28 4.29
N PHE A 269 -9.21 10.11 3.90
CA PHE A 269 -9.96 8.90 4.23
C PHE A 269 -9.31 7.68 3.59
N ASN A 270 -9.26 6.58 4.34
CA ASN A 270 -8.61 5.35 3.90
C ASN A 270 -7.12 5.58 3.58
N TYR A 271 -6.41 6.35 4.43
CA TYR A 271 -5.00 6.69 4.22
C TYR A 271 -4.16 5.44 3.91
N TRP A 272 -4.39 4.34 4.62
CA TRP A 272 -3.82 3.03 4.30
C TRP A 272 -4.83 2.23 3.48
N ASP A 273 -4.82 2.45 2.18
CA ASP A 273 -5.68 1.81 1.21
C ASP A 273 -4.95 0.72 0.39
N ARG A 274 -5.60 0.21 -0.65
CA ARG A 274 -5.04 -0.81 -1.52
C ARG A 274 -3.76 -0.39 -2.24
N SER A 275 -3.63 0.89 -2.54
CA SER A 275 -2.49 1.46 -3.27
C SER A 275 -1.38 2.01 -2.36
N TYR A 276 -1.52 1.84 -1.05
CA TYR A 276 -0.62 2.47 -0.09
C TYR A 276 0.85 2.19 -0.37
N ASP A 277 1.23 0.92 -0.53
CA ASP A 277 2.63 0.54 -0.72
C ASP A 277 3.23 1.12 -2.02
N LEU A 278 2.42 1.29 -3.08
CA LEU A 278 2.84 1.92 -4.33
C LEU A 278 3.04 3.44 -4.23
N ASN A 279 2.32 4.09 -3.31
CA ASN A 279 2.28 5.56 -3.18
C ASN A 279 2.85 6.05 -1.85
N ARG A 280 3.36 5.15 -1.05
CA ARG A 280 3.93 5.40 0.27
C ARG A 280 5.11 6.36 0.19
N VAL A 281 5.95 6.16 -0.82
CA VAL A 281 7.03 7.04 -1.22
C VAL A 281 7.18 6.99 -2.74
N VAL A 282 7.37 8.15 -3.34
CA VAL A 282 7.59 8.30 -4.78
C VAL A 282 8.83 9.15 -4.99
N VAL A 283 9.75 8.64 -5.80
CA VAL A 283 10.93 9.40 -6.25
C VAL A 283 10.57 10.07 -7.56
N SER A 284 10.62 11.39 -7.61
CA SER A 284 10.34 12.18 -8.81
C SER A 284 11.48 13.15 -9.06
N SER A 285 12.25 12.91 -10.12
CA SER A 285 13.48 13.66 -10.45
C SER A 285 14.43 13.66 -9.23
N ASP A 286 14.63 14.82 -8.62
CA ASP A 286 15.53 15.01 -7.47
C ASP A 286 14.76 15.20 -6.15
N THR A 287 13.50 14.74 -6.10
CA THR A 287 12.64 14.94 -4.92
C THR A 287 12.01 13.64 -4.47
N ILE A 288 12.14 13.34 -3.18
CA ILE A 288 11.45 12.23 -2.54
C ILE A 288 10.15 12.76 -1.95
N LEU A 289 9.03 12.20 -2.39
CA LEU A 289 7.69 12.56 -1.95
C LEU A 289 7.08 11.40 -1.18
N THR A 290 6.88 11.56 0.13
CA THR A 290 6.12 10.59 0.93
C THR A 290 4.62 10.86 0.82
N ARG A 291 3.79 9.85 1.08
CA ARG A 291 2.33 10.04 1.08
C ARG A 291 1.89 11.05 2.13
N GLU A 292 2.59 11.14 3.24
CA GLU A 292 2.35 12.13 4.28
C GLU A 292 2.65 13.54 3.80
N SER A 293 3.78 13.75 3.09
CA SER A 293 4.15 15.07 2.54
C SER A 293 3.12 15.60 1.54
N GLN A 294 2.30 14.73 0.93
CA GLN A 294 1.26 15.10 -0.01
C GLN A 294 -0.11 15.41 0.64
N LEU A 295 -0.22 15.31 1.97
CA LEU A 295 -1.49 15.56 2.67
C LEU A 295 -1.99 17.01 2.53
N TYR A 296 -1.11 17.98 2.30
CA TYR A 296 -1.52 19.37 2.13
C TYR A 296 -2.40 19.60 0.89
N HIS A 297 -2.37 18.71 -0.10
CA HIS A 297 -3.28 18.82 -1.25
C HIS A 297 -4.75 18.64 -0.87
N TYR A 298 -5.04 17.96 0.25
CA TYR A 298 -6.40 17.69 0.70
C TYR A 298 -6.91 18.82 1.59
N GLY A 299 -7.83 19.62 1.05
CA GLY A 299 -8.50 20.68 1.78
C GLY A 299 -9.63 20.14 2.68
N LYS A 300 -10.43 21.06 3.24
CA LYS A 300 -11.63 20.69 4.00
C LYS A 300 -12.70 20.17 3.04
N LEU A 301 -13.01 18.89 3.15
CA LEU A 301 -13.91 18.19 2.25
C LEU A 301 -15.09 17.55 2.98
N ASN A 302 -16.23 17.47 2.32
CA ASN A 302 -17.36 16.68 2.77
C ASN A 302 -18.07 16.02 1.59
N GLY A 303 -18.71 14.88 1.83
CA GLY A 303 -19.37 14.18 0.73
C GLY A 303 -19.88 12.81 1.09
N LEU A 304 -20.20 12.06 0.04
CA LEU A 304 -20.75 10.71 0.16
C LEU A 304 -19.73 9.67 -0.34
N TYR A 305 -19.69 8.56 0.36
CA TYR A 305 -19.05 7.34 -0.09
C TYR A 305 -20.07 6.20 -0.10
N VAL A 306 -20.14 5.49 -1.21
CA VAL A 306 -21.01 4.32 -1.38
C VAL A 306 -20.18 3.17 -1.92
N ASN A 307 -20.38 1.98 -1.38
CA ASN A 307 -19.81 0.75 -1.92
C ASN A 307 -20.93 -0.31 -2.02
N ALA A 308 -20.98 -1.01 -3.14
CA ALA A 308 -21.92 -2.07 -3.40
C ALA A 308 -21.19 -3.31 -3.91
N ASN A 309 -21.47 -4.48 -3.32
CA ASN A 309 -21.03 -5.76 -3.82
C ASN A 309 -22.27 -6.62 -4.12
N ILE A 310 -22.32 -7.19 -5.30
CA ILE A 310 -23.50 -7.95 -5.78
C ILE A 310 -23.01 -9.30 -6.28
N THR A 311 -23.57 -10.38 -5.72
CA THR A 311 -23.36 -11.74 -6.22
C THR A 311 -24.56 -12.16 -7.05
N MET A 312 -24.37 -12.30 -8.36
CA MET A 312 -25.43 -12.69 -9.30
C MET A 312 -25.33 -14.17 -9.67
N MET A 313 -26.45 -14.89 -9.58
CA MET A 313 -26.57 -16.32 -9.96
C MET A 313 -25.56 -17.24 -9.25
N ASN A 314 -24.98 -16.82 -8.12
CA ASN A 314 -23.82 -17.44 -7.46
C ASN A 314 -22.59 -17.60 -8.38
N LEU A 315 -22.59 -16.97 -9.56
CA LEU A 315 -21.54 -17.09 -10.58
C LEU A 315 -20.69 -15.83 -10.68
N PHE A 316 -21.31 -14.65 -10.71
CA PHE A 316 -20.63 -13.37 -10.89
C PHE A 316 -20.64 -12.57 -9.59
N ASN A 317 -19.50 -11.98 -9.27
CA ASN A 317 -19.36 -11.00 -8.21
C ASN A 317 -19.00 -9.64 -8.83
N PHE A 318 -19.82 -8.64 -8.59
CA PHE A 318 -19.58 -7.27 -9.00
C PHE A 318 -19.39 -6.42 -7.76
N GLY A 319 -18.31 -5.66 -7.73
CA GLY A 319 -18.05 -4.64 -6.72
C GLY A 319 -17.98 -3.27 -7.37
N MET A 320 -18.55 -2.27 -6.73
CA MET A 320 -18.45 -0.89 -7.14
C MET A 320 -18.35 0.00 -5.91
N GLY A 321 -17.35 0.86 -5.88
CA GLY A 321 -17.16 1.89 -4.88
C GLY A 321 -17.12 3.26 -5.54
N TYR A 322 -17.83 4.23 -4.98
CA TYR A 322 -17.78 5.61 -5.44
C TYR A 322 -17.76 6.58 -4.26
N GLN A 323 -16.82 7.51 -4.30
CA GLN A 323 -16.73 8.62 -3.38
C GLN A 323 -16.83 9.92 -4.17
N ASN A 324 -17.59 10.87 -3.64
CA ASN A 324 -17.62 12.24 -4.12
C ASN A 324 -17.53 13.17 -2.93
N MET A 325 -16.38 13.81 -2.78
CA MET A 325 -16.10 14.80 -1.73
C MET A 325 -15.99 16.17 -2.38
N GLN A 326 -16.58 17.16 -1.77
CA GLN A 326 -16.59 18.54 -2.26
C GLN A 326 -16.09 19.49 -1.16
N GLY A 327 -15.43 20.56 -1.57
CA GLY A 327 -14.93 21.58 -0.66
C GLY A 327 -13.70 22.28 -1.14
N GLU A 328 -12.64 22.20 -0.39
CA GLU A 328 -11.39 22.89 -0.67
C GLU A 328 -10.33 21.95 -1.27
N ILE A 329 -9.55 22.45 -2.23
CA ILE A 329 -8.32 21.79 -2.74
C ILE A 329 -7.21 22.83 -2.75
N TRP A 330 -5.99 22.40 -2.51
CA TRP A 330 -4.80 23.25 -2.59
C TRP A 330 -4.53 23.67 -4.02
N ASN A 331 -4.31 24.96 -4.24
CA ASN A 331 -3.92 25.53 -5.53
C ASN A 331 -2.43 25.90 -5.50
N GLU A 332 -1.61 25.17 -6.24
CA GLU A 332 -0.16 25.34 -6.29
C GLU A 332 0.25 26.73 -6.82
N ASN A 333 -0.50 27.30 -7.78
CA ASN A 333 -0.15 28.58 -8.37
C ASN A 333 -0.39 29.77 -7.42
N GLU A 334 -1.42 29.66 -6.58
CA GLU A 334 -1.83 30.74 -5.67
C GLU A 334 -1.40 30.47 -4.23
N GLN A 335 -0.87 29.28 -3.93
CA GLN A 335 -0.40 28.84 -2.62
C GLN A 335 -1.49 29.01 -1.54
N GLU A 336 -2.75 28.62 -1.88
CA GLU A 336 -3.89 28.71 -0.99
C GLU A 336 -4.94 27.63 -1.26
N TYR A 337 -5.79 27.35 -0.28
CA TYR A 337 -6.93 26.46 -0.46
C TYR A 337 -8.07 27.16 -1.18
N LYS A 338 -8.52 26.59 -2.30
CA LYS A 338 -9.69 27.07 -3.07
C LYS A 338 -10.90 26.18 -2.88
N SER A 339 -12.07 26.82 -2.69
CA SER A 339 -13.35 26.14 -2.56
C SER A 339 -14.01 25.91 -3.93
N GLY A 340 -14.87 24.90 -3.99
CA GLY A 340 -15.67 24.59 -5.18
C GLY A 340 -15.14 23.42 -6.01
N GLU A 341 -14.05 22.83 -5.57
CA GLU A 341 -13.43 21.68 -6.21
C GLU A 341 -14.06 20.36 -5.73
N SER A 342 -13.97 19.33 -6.56
CA SER A 342 -14.39 17.97 -6.20
C SER A 342 -13.19 17.02 -6.17
N ASN A 343 -13.22 16.11 -5.20
CA ASN A 343 -12.28 15.01 -5.06
C ASN A 343 -13.09 13.70 -5.12
N GLN A 344 -12.88 12.94 -6.17
CA GLN A 344 -13.65 11.75 -6.43
C GLN A 344 -12.78 10.50 -6.50
N THR A 345 -13.38 9.38 -6.11
CA THR A 345 -12.74 8.06 -6.20
C THR A 345 -13.74 7.08 -6.80
N PHE A 346 -13.30 6.29 -7.76
CA PHE A 346 -14.06 5.21 -8.34
C PHE A 346 -13.30 3.89 -8.28
N LEU A 347 -13.99 2.85 -7.83
CA LEU A 347 -13.50 1.47 -7.79
C LEU A 347 -14.52 0.57 -8.45
N ALA A 348 -14.08 -0.32 -9.33
CA ALA A 348 -14.90 -1.37 -9.91
C ALA A 348 -14.16 -2.71 -9.85
N THR A 349 -14.89 -3.76 -9.52
CA THR A 349 -14.40 -5.14 -9.55
C THR A 349 -15.41 -6.05 -10.21
N ILE A 350 -14.92 -7.01 -10.97
CA ILE A 350 -15.73 -8.10 -11.52
C ILE A 350 -15.00 -9.41 -11.25
N GLY A 351 -15.71 -10.40 -10.69
CA GLY A 351 -15.17 -11.71 -10.43
C GLY A 351 -16.14 -12.80 -10.87
N ILE A 352 -15.60 -13.99 -11.09
CA ILE A 352 -16.36 -15.19 -11.38
C ILE A 352 -16.16 -16.17 -10.23
N ASN A 353 -17.26 -16.78 -9.76
CA ASN A 353 -17.17 -17.84 -8.75
C ASN A 353 -16.52 -19.08 -9.39
N PRO A 354 -15.30 -19.43 -8.97
CA PRO A 354 -14.54 -20.49 -9.62
C PRO A 354 -15.18 -21.87 -9.47
N SER A 355 -15.96 -22.12 -8.42
CA SER A 355 -16.57 -23.43 -8.16
C SER A 355 -17.58 -23.87 -9.21
N LEU A 356 -18.03 -22.96 -10.08
CA LEU A 356 -19.04 -23.23 -11.11
C LEU A 356 -18.44 -23.45 -12.50
N ILE A 357 -17.14 -23.17 -12.69
CA ILE A 357 -16.46 -23.33 -13.97
C ILE A 357 -15.34 -24.36 -13.81
N PRO A 358 -15.42 -25.53 -14.46
CA PRO A 358 -14.40 -26.55 -14.35
C PRO A 358 -13.01 -26.01 -14.67
N LYS A 359 -12.03 -26.34 -13.83
CA LYS A 359 -10.64 -25.94 -13.93
C LYS A 359 -10.34 -24.44 -13.76
N VAL A 360 -11.32 -23.59 -13.51
CA VAL A 360 -11.07 -22.20 -13.15
C VAL A 360 -11.05 -22.10 -11.63
N GLY A 361 -9.90 -21.76 -11.08
CA GLY A 361 -9.72 -21.58 -9.63
C GLY A 361 -9.85 -20.12 -9.19
N LYS A 362 -9.65 -19.16 -10.11
CA LYS A 362 -9.81 -17.73 -9.86
C LYS A 362 -10.06 -17.01 -11.18
N ALA A 363 -10.94 -16.02 -11.18
CA ALA A 363 -11.07 -15.07 -12.27
C ALA A 363 -11.67 -13.78 -11.72
N GLU A 364 -10.89 -12.71 -11.74
CA GLU A 364 -11.31 -11.38 -11.32
C GLU A 364 -10.59 -10.30 -12.14
N ALA A 365 -11.27 -9.17 -12.36
CA ALA A 365 -10.67 -7.96 -12.88
C ALA A 365 -11.06 -6.78 -11.98
N PHE A 366 -10.22 -5.75 -11.94
CA PHE A 366 -10.44 -4.56 -11.13
C PHE A 366 -9.95 -3.31 -11.83
N TYR A 367 -10.57 -2.19 -11.50
CA TYR A 367 -10.18 -0.84 -11.84
C TYR A 367 -10.33 0.04 -10.61
N GLN A 368 -9.37 0.91 -10.35
CA GLN A 368 -9.41 1.92 -9.30
C GLN A 368 -8.79 3.20 -9.80
N GLN A 369 -9.43 4.32 -9.48
CA GLN A 369 -8.87 5.65 -9.60
C GLN A 369 -9.33 6.48 -8.41
N SER A 370 -8.38 7.10 -7.69
CA SER A 370 -8.65 7.73 -6.40
C SER A 370 -8.21 9.18 -6.40
N ASN A 371 -9.01 10.02 -5.71
CA ASN A 371 -8.67 11.41 -5.43
C ASN A 371 -8.40 12.24 -6.68
N VAL A 372 -9.25 12.11 -7.68
CA VAL A 372 -9.22 12.87 -8.94
C VAL A 372 -10.46 13.75 -9.08
N PRO A 373 -10.44 14.80 -9.91
CA PRO A 373 -11.60 15.64 -10.14
C PRO A 373 -12.78 14.89 -10.74
N ASP A 374 -12.55 14.05 -11.76
CA ASP A 374 -13.55 13.19 -12.39
C ASP A 374 -12.96 11.84 -12.81
N PRO A 375 -13.28 10.73 -12.13
CA PRO A 375 -12.79 9.41 -12.49
C PRO A 375 -13.48 8.81 -13.73
N PHE A 376 -14.58 9.40 -14.21
CA PHE A 376 -15.31 8.90 -15.38
C PHE A 376 -14.79 9.44 -16.72
N GLU A 377 -13.85 10.37 -16.68
CA GLU A 377 -13.02 10.70 -17.85
C GLU A 377 -12.01 9.59 -18.17
N PHE A 378 -11.75 8.70 -17.21
CA PHE A 378 -10.77 7.61 -17.34
C PHE A 378 -9.37 8.09 -17.76
N ALA A 379 -9.06 9.36 -17.53
CA ALA A 379 -7.72 9.90 -17.76
C ALA A 379 -6.75 9.30 -16.74
N PRO A 380 -5.60 8.75 -17.16
CA PRO A 380 -4.63 8.17 -16.23
C PRO A 380 -4.15 9.18 -15.18
N SER A 381 -3.88 8.69 -13.97
CA SER A 381 -3.27 9.44 -12.88
C SER A 381 -2.36 8.50 -12.07
N ALA A 382 -1.53 9.01 -11.19
CA ALA A 382 -0.69 8.20 -10.30
C ALA A 382 -1.50 7.21 -9.44
N SER A 383 -2.78 7.51 -9.18
CA SER A 383 -3.69 6.64 -8.42
C SER A 383 -4.47 5.64 -9.27
N THR A 384 -4.27 5.65 -10.59
CA THR A 384 -4.97 4.75 -11.51
C THR A 384 -4.33 3.37 -11.50
N ILE A 385 -5.11 2.36 -11.18
CA ILE A 385 -4.69 0.95 -11.16
C ILE A 385 -5.77 0.10 -11.80
N TRP A 386 -5.41 -0.75 -12.73
CA TRP A 386 -6.31 -1.77 -13.25
C TRP A 386 -5.56 -3.07 -13.54
N GLY A 387 -6.28 -4.17 -13.53
CA GLY A 387 -5.68 -5.47 -13.77
C GLY A 387 -6.68 -6.62 -13.73
N TYR A 388 -6.16 -7.81 -13.92
CA TYR A 388 -6.93 -9.04 -13.80
C TYR A 388 -6.07 -10.19 -13.27
N ASN A 389 -6.74 -11.15 -12.62
CA ASN A 389 -6.17 -12.39 -12.12
C ASN A 389 -6.98 -13.56 -12.68
N VAL A 390 -6.31 -14.52 -13.31
CA VAL A 390 -6.95 -15.74 -13.83
C VAL A 390 -6.17 -16.95 -13.37
N GLY A 391 -6.81 -17.83 -12.60
CA GLY A 391 -6.23 -19.06 -12.09
C GLY A 391 -6.84 -20.29 -12.75
N VAL A 392 -6.01 -21.19 -13.25
CA VAL A 392 -6.42 -22.45 -13.87
C VAL A 392 -5.91 -23.61 -13.05
N GLU A 393 -6.79 -24.51 -12.63
CA GLU A 393 -6.44 -25.74 -11.92
C GLU A 393 -5.75 -26.73 -12.89
N LEU A 394 -4.49 -27.04 -12.60
CA LEU A 394 -3.71 -28.03 -13.32
C LEU A 394 -3.98 -29.45 -12.78
N SER A 395 -4.12 -29.57 -11.48
CA SER A 395 -4.47 -30.81 -10.77
C SER A 395 -5.13 -30.47 -9.43
N SER A 396 -5.66 -31.46 -8.72
CA SER A 396 -6.20 -31.26 -7.38
C SER A 396 -5.17 -30.59 -6.47
N GLY A 397 -5.49 -29.39 -5.98
CA GLY A 397 -4.63 -28.61 -5.10
C GLY A 397 -3.49 -27.85 -5.80
N VAL A 398 -3.41 -27.85 -7.13
CA VAL A 398 -2.38 -27.08 -7.89
C VAL A 398 -3.06 -26.19 -8.92
N MET A 399 -2.83 -24.88 -8.81
CA MET A 399 -3.39 -23.87 -9.69
C MET A 399 -2.29 -23.02 -10.31
N LEU A 400 -2.36 -22.78 -11.61
CA LEU A 400 -1.54 -21.82 -12.31
C LEU A 400 -2.31 -20.49 -12.37
N VAL A 401 -1.71 -19.41 -11.84
CA VAL A 401 -2.35 -18.09 -11.78
C VAL A 401 -1.61 -17.11 -12.66
N TYR A 402 -2.36 -16.50 -13.56
CA TYR A 402 -1.98 -15.35 -14.35
C TYR A 402 -2.44 -14.07 -13.66
N GLN A 403 -1.52 -13.16 -13.39
CA GLN A 403 -1.82 -11.84 -12.86
C GLN A 403 -1.26 -10.79 -13.81
N ALA A 404 -2.11 -9.91 -14.30
CA ALA A 404 -1.71 -8.75 -15.08
C ALA A 404 -2.17 -7.48 -14.37
N ARG A 405 -1.29 -6.49 -14.32
CA ARG A 405 -1.56 -5.20 -13.67
C ARG A 405 -0.95 -4.07 -14.47
N THR A 406 -1.63 -2.95 -14.49
CA THR A 406 -1.13 -1.68 -15.01
C THR A 406 -1.31 -0.63 -13.93
N THR A 407 -0.22 0.03 -13.58
CA THR A 407 -0.15 1.24 -12.75
C THR A 407 0.39 2.37 -13.62
N TYR A 408 0.47 3.57 -13.09
CA TYR A 408 0.92 4.73 -13.82
C TYR A 408 1.92 5.53 -12.98
N ILE A 409 2.97 5.99 -13.63
CA ILE A 409 3.96 6.92 -13.06
C ILE A 409 3.94 8.23 -13.84
N SER A 410 4.30 9.33 -13.20
CA SER A 410 4.41 10.62 -13.90
C SER A 410 5.46 10.55 -15.01
N ASP A 411 5.14 11.13 -16.17
CA ASP A 411 6.10 11.30 -17.25
C ASP A 411 7.00 12.49 -16.92
N LEU A 412 8.28 12.23 -16.71
CA LEU A 412 9.26 13.26 -16.36
C LEU A 412 9.57 14.21 -17.54
N ASP A 413 9.38 13.73 -18.77
CA ASP A 413 9.62 14.51 -19.98
C ASP A 413 8.43 15.40 -20.36
N ASN A 414 7.22 15.01 -19.93
CA ASN A 414 5.96 15.70 -20.22
C ASN A 414 5.14 15.90 -18.93
N PRO A 415 5.37 16.99 -18.19
CA PRO A 415 4.66 17.25 -16.94
C PRO A 415 3.14 17.25 -17.10
N GLY A 416 2.46 16.44 -16.28
CA GLY A 416 1.00 16.26 -16.33
C GLY A 416 0.56 15.03 -17.13
N GLU A 417 1.46 14.35 -17.82
CA GLU A 417 1.20 13.06 -18.46
C GLU A 417 1.65 11.88 -17.57
N TYR A 418 1.12 10.69 -17.85
CA TYR A 418 1.39 9.49 -17.08
C TYR A 418 1.75 8.32 -17.98
N LEU A 419 2.85 7.66 -17.68
CA LEU A 419 3.34 6.48 -18.37
C LEU A 419 2.84 5.19 -17.72
N PRO A 420 2.30 4.23 -18.50
CA PRO A 420 1.84 2.97 -17.96
C PRO A 420 3.00 2.04 -17.61
N VAL A 421 3.02 1.56 -16.38
CA VAL A 421 3.90 0.48 -15.92
C VAL A 421 3.08 -0.81 -15.89
N LYS A 422 3.46 -1.77 -16.73
CA LYS A 422 2.77 -3.05 -16.89
C LYS A 422 3.55 -4.15 -16.22
N SER A 423 2.89 -4.91 -15.35
CA SER A 423 3.44 -6.13 -14.77
C SER A 423 2.60 -7.34 -15.21
N LEU A 424 3.27 -8.40 -15.61
CA LEU A 424 2.67 -9.71 -15.90
C LEU A 424 3.39 -10.77 -15.09
N GLN A 425 2.61 -11.57 -14.38
CA GLN A 425 3.14 -12.66 -13.58
C GLN A 425 2.41 -13.95 -13.86
N ILE A 426 3.13 -15.04 -13.76
CA ILE A 426 2.61 -16.41 -13.81
C ILE A 426 3.16 -17.14 -12.58
N GLU A 427 2.27 -17.64 -11.74
CA GLU A 427 2.66 -18.37 -10.54
C GLU A 427 1.90 -19.69 -10.38
N THR A 428 2.50 -20.59 -9.65
CA THR A 428 1.84 -21.83 -9.23
C THR A 428 1.42 -21.70 -7.78
N GLN A 429 0.13 -21.83 -7.54
CA GLN A 429 -0.44 -21.86 -6.19
C GLN A 429 -0.80 -23.29 -5.77
N PHE A 430 -0.47 -23.62 -4.54
CA PHE A 430 -0.86 -24.88 -3.92
C PHE A 430 -2.00 -24.62 -2.92
N VAL A 431 -3.11 -25.31 -3.10
CA VAL A 431 -4.30 -25.22 -2.23
C VAL A 431 -4.47 -26.56 -1.53
N PHE A 432 -4.33 -26.57 -0.21
CA PHE A 432 -4.41 -27.76 0.64
C PHE A 432 -5.74 -27.84 1.41
#